data_2ff61d376c0cd0b9e0d9bf39075ca1b3
#
_entry.id   2ff61d376c0cd0b9e0d9bf39075ca1b3
#
_cell.length_a   1.000
_cell.length_b   1.000
_cell.length_c   1.000
_cell.angle_alpha   90.00
_cell.angle_beta   90.00
_cell.angle_gamma   90.00
#
_symmetry.space_group_name_H-M   'P 1'
#
loop_
_entity.id
_entity.type
_entity.pdbx_description
1 polymer ?
#
loop_
_entity_poly.entity_id
_entity_poly.type
_entity_poly.pdbx_seq_one_letter_code
_entity_poly.pdbx_strand_id
1 'polypeptide(L)'
;MNDLAPTAGTASSPPPRRAFLRLVGGGAVMAAGVGTTGCASGPPEAAVRPWRTATAETELRRFMLSHGLLAPNPHNRQPWIADLREPGRIHLLCDGERLLPETDPFGRQILIGCGAFIELAVIAAAERGHAVTVTPFPQGAPAARSLPAGTVVATLTPGPAGSAPRDPLFGAIVRRHSAKTAYAVGRPLPEALASAWVETARRHGLQAGAVTASEPLATLRRVTREAYEIEAVTPATWLESARLMRIGPDAIATHRDGISMSSPMIRVLHATGLFDPMEVPQRGQSSLKRVMDHWAPYETGSGFLWLASTGNARPQQLESGRAYARQHLLATAAGVDMHPLSQALQEFDAMRGPYEAVHRALGVDPARGTVQMLSRVGYATAPAGPTPRRELATLLRT
;
A
#
# COMPACT_ATOMS: atom_id res chain seq x y z
N MET A 1 -44.80 -66.76 -2.36
CA MET A 1 -43.65 -67.40 -1.68
C MET A 1 -42.40 -66.83 -2.29
N ASN A 2 -41.53 -66.34 -1.47
CA ASN A 2 -40.22 -65.78 -1.65
C ASN A 2 -40.12 -64.24 -1.88
N ASP A 3 -40.01 -63.60 -0.75
CA ASP A 3 -39.48 -62.25 -0.57
C ASP A 3 -38.02 -62.19 -1.00
N LEU A 4 -37.69 -61.11 -1.69
CA LEU A 4 -36.31 -60.64 -1.78
C LEU A 4 -36.29 -59.14 -1.44
N ALA A 5 -35.74 -58.80 -0.28
CA ALA A 5 -35.49 -57.44 0.20
C ALA A 5 -34.35 -56.76 -0.57
N PRO A 6 -34.36 -55.45 -0.82
CA PRO A 6 -33.25 -54.73 -1.41
C PRO A 6 -32.15 -54.45 -0.40
N THR A 7 -30.92 -54.70 -0.79
CA THR A 7 -29.68 -54.42 -0.02
C THR A 7 -29.45 -52.90 0.04
N ALA A 8 -29.31 -52.41 1.29
CA ALA A 8 -28.96 -51.02 1.57
C ALA A 8 -27.50 -50.72 1.17
N GLY A 9 -27.33 -49.76 0.27
CA GLY A 9 -26.02 -49.17 -0.06
C GLY A 9 -25.50 -48.31 1.09
N THR A 10 -24.33 -48.68 1.61
CA THR A 10 -23.61 -47.92 2.65
C THR A 10 -23.09 -46.62 2.06
N ALA A 11 -23.70 -45.48 2.44
CA ALA A 11 -23.15 -44.17 2.20
C ALA A 11 -21.92 -43.97 3.09
N SER A 12 -20.74 -43.82 2.51
CA SER A 12 -19.52 -43.49 3.20
C SER A 12 -19.58 -42.05 3.65
N SER A 13 -19.61 -41.80 4.96
CA SER A 13 -19.49 -40.51 5.59
C SER A 13 -18.10 -39.91 5.34
N PRO A 14 -17.97 -38.58 5.07
CA PRO A 14 -16.66 -37.94 4.93
C PRO A 14 -15.90 -37.99 6.27
N PRO A 15 -14.56 -38.12 6.24
CA PRO A 15 -13.76 -38.24 7.46
C PRO A 15 -13.83 -36.97 8.31
N PRO A 16 -13.79 -37.06 9.64
CA PRO A 16 -13.94 -35.90 10.51
C PRO A 16 -12.73 -34.95 10.34
N ARG A 17 -13.01 -33.64 10.26
CA ARG A 17 -12.03 -32.53 10.09
C ARG A 17 -10.80 -32.62 11.02
N ARG A 18 -10.89 -33.31 12.14
CA ARG A 18 -9.78 -33.47 13.10
C ARG A 18 -8.69 -34.46 12.65
N ALA A 19 -8.96 -35.38 11.73
CA ALA A 19 -7.96 -36.33 11.20
C ALA A 19 -7.00 -35.63 10.20
N PHE A 20 -7.47 -34.66 9.45
CA PHE A 20 -6.65 -33.92 8.48
C PHE A 20 -5.63 -32.98 9.17
N LEU A 21 -6.01 -32.38 10.32
CA LEU A 21 -5.12 -31.51 11.11
C LEU A 21 -3.94 -32.24 11.74
N ARG A 22 -4.02 -33.56 11.94
CA ARG A 22 -2.89 -34.39 12.44
C ARG A 22 -1.89 -34.78 11.35
N LEU A 23 -2.30 -34.79 10.07
CA LEU A 23 -1.39 -35.07 8.95
C LEU A 23 -0.53 -33.84 8.55
N VAL A 24 -0.98 -32.63 8.85
CA VAL A 24 -0.24 -31.39 8.56
C VAL A 24 0.72 -31.01 9.68
N GLY A 25 0.53 -31.55 10.90
CA GLY A 25 1.38 -31.31 12.06
C GLY A 25 2.56 -32.29 12.24
N GLY A 26 2.66 -33.34 11.43
CA GLY A 26 3.75 -34.33 11.46
C GLY A 26 4.67 -34.13 10.26
N GLY A 27 5.74 -33.34 10.45
CA GLY A 27 6.71 -33.07 9.41
C GLY A 27 7.38 -34.35 8.89
N ALA A 28 7.13 -34.64 7.62
CA ALA A 28 8.04 -35.44 6.81
C ALA A 28 8.55 -34.50 5.70
N VAL A 29 9.76 -34.01 5.86
CA VAL A 29 10.56 -33.45 4.77
C VAL A 29 10.90 -34.61 3.85
N MET A 30 10.13 -34.81 2.80
CA MET A 30 10.53 -35.64 1.67
C MET A 30 11.17 -34.71 0.65
N ALA A 31 12.48 -34.69 0.65
CA ALA A 31 13.28 -34.18 -0.45
C ALA A 31 13.10 -35.14 -1.64
N ALA A 32 12.16 -34.85 -2.51
CA ALA A 32 12.11 -35.45 -3.84
C ALA A 32 12.57 -34.37 -4.83
N GLY A 33 13.80 -34.52 -5.30
CA GLY A 33 14.30 -33.78 -6.46
C GLY A 33 13.48 -34.15 -7.69
N VAL A 34 12.69 -33.19 -8.17
CA VAL A 34 12.11 -33.18 -9.50
C VAL A 34 12.25 -31.76 -10.06
N GLY A 35 12.73 -31.68 -11.26
CA GLY A 35 13.13 -30.54 -12.08
C GLY A 35 12.57 -29.15 -11.71
N THR A 36 13.47 -28.22 -11.64
CA THR A 36 13.22 -26.80 -11.40
C THR A 36 12.45 -26.11 -12.52
N THR A 37 11.15 -26.31 -12.59
CA THR A 37 10.26 -25.24 -13.00
C THR A 37 9.93 -24.48 -11.71
N GLY A 38 10.73 -23.44 -11.40
CA GLY A 38 10.54 -22.61 -10.24
C GLY A 38 9.12 -22.10 -10.21
N CYS A 39 8.33 -22.51 -9.22
CA CYS A 39 7.08 -21.84 -8.87
C CYS A 39 7.44 -20.42 -8.42
N ALA A 40 7.42 -19.48 -9.35
CA ALA A 40 7.66 -18.07 -9.07
C ALA A 40 6.66 -17.63 -8.00
N SER A 41 7.14 -17.34 -6.79
CA SER A 41 6.32 -16.90 -5.66
C SER A 41 5.90 -15.43 -5.76
N GLY A 42 6.26 -14.75 -6.84
CA GLY A 42 5.99 -13.34 -7.11
C GLY A 42 4.76 -13.10 -8.01
N PRO A 43 4.36 -11.83 -8.19
CA PRO A 43 3.35 -11.45 -9.16
C PRO A 43 3.77 -11.84 -10.58
N PRO A 44 2.80 -12.16 -11.48
CA PRO A 44 3.07 -12.43 -12.89
C PRO A 44 3.81 -11.28 -13.57
N GLU A 45 4.73 -11.62 -14.47
CA GLU A 45 5.55 -10.65 -15.22
C GLU A 45 4.72 -9.54 -15.89
N ALA A 46 3.62 -9.91 -16.53
CA ALA A 46 2.72 -8.97 -17.18
C ALA A 46 2.13 -7.94 -16.20
N ALA A 47 1.90 -8.32 -14.95
CA ALA A 47 1.33 -7.43 -13.93
C ALA A 47 2.36 -6.42 -13.38
N VAL A 48 3.66 -6.72 -13.49
CA VAL A 48 4.75 -5.86 -13.01
C VAL A 48 5.55 -5.20 -14.15
N ARG A 49 5.19 -5.48 -15.39
CA ARG A 49 5.83 -4.90 -16.59
C ARG A 49 5.98 -3.37 -16.52
N PRO A 50 5.02 -2.57 -16.03
CA PRO A 50 5.17 -1.12 -15.94
C PRO A 50 6.41 -0.64 -15.16
N TRP A 51 6.90 -1.40 -14.18
CA TRP A 51 8.15 -1.07 -13.47
C TRP A 51 9.39 -1.13 -14.35
N ARG A 52 9.38 -1.96 -15.41
CA ARG A 52 10.50 -2.15 -16.33
C ARG A 52 10.40 -1.27 -17.57
N THR A 53 9.18 -0.90 -17.96
CA THR A 53 8.93 -0.15 -19.19
C THR A 53 8.70 1.35 -18.95
N ALA A 54 8.72 1.81 -17.70
CA ALA A 54 8.46 3.22 -17.37
C ALA A 54 9.38 4.19 -18.14
N THR A 55 10.62 3.83 -18.39
CA THR A 55 11.60 4.65 -19.11
C THR A 55 11.46 4.60 -20.64
N ALA A 56 10.64 3.71 -21.19
CA ALA A 56 10.50 3.52 -22.64
C ALA A 56 9.64 4.59 -23.34
N GLU A 57 8.81 5.32 -22.58
CA GLU A 57 7.96 6.37 -23.15
C GLU A 57 8.81 7.57 -23.64
N THR A 58 8.54 8.02 -24.85
CA THR A 58 9.31 9.12 -25.49
C THR A 58 8.64 10.48 -25.34
N GLU A 59 7.31 10.53 -25.40
CA GLU A 59 6.54 11.76 -25.16
C GLU A 59 6.59 12.14 -23.68
N LEU A 60 6.89 13.42 -23.37
CA LEU A 60 7.20 13.87 -22.01
C LEU A 60 6.08 13.56 -21.01
N ARG A 61 4.81 13.88 -21.33
CA ARG A 61 3.69 13.67 -20.40
C ARG A 61 3.45 12.19 -20.14
N ARG A 62 3.57 11.35 -21.17
CA ARG A 62 3.49 9.89 -21.02
C ARG A 62 4.64 9.35 -20.19
N PHE A 63 5.86 9.88 -20.35
CA PHE A 63 7.00 9.54 -19.51
C PHE A 63 6.78 9.94 -18.04
N MET A 64 6.21 11.11 -17.79
CA MET A 64 5.82 11.53 -16.44
C MET A 64 4.78 10.56 -15.83
N LEU A 65 3.75 10.21 -16.59
CA LEU A 65 2.68 9.32 -16.15
C LEU A 65 3.19 7.89 -15.90
N SER A 66 4.10 7.37 -16.75
CA SER A 66 4.67 6.04 -16.61
C SER A 66 5.48 5.86 -15.30
N HIS A 67 6.05 6.93 -14.77
CA HIS A 67 6.70 6.94 -13.46
C HIS A 67 5.69 7.23 -12.33
N GLY A 68 4.74 8.15 -12.55
CA GLY A 68 3.67 8.44 -11.60
C GLY A 68 2.87 7.20 -11.20
N LEU A 69 2.53 6.33 -12.17
CA LEU A 69 1.76 5.11 -11.92
C LEU A 69 2.47 4.10 -10.98
N LEU A 70 3.77 4.25 -10.75
CA LEU A 70 4.53 3.43 -9.80
C LEU A 70 4.33 3.87 -8.34
N ALA A 71 3.61 4.95 -8.09
CA ALA A 71 3.41 5.53 -6.78
C ALA A 71 2.80 4.56 -5.75
N PRO A 72 3.22 4.65 -4.47
CA PRO A 72 2.53 3.98 -3.39
C PRO A 72 1.14 4.56 -3.19
N ASN A 73 0.17 3.69 -2.91
CA ASN A 73 -1.21 4.11 -2.69
C ASN A 73 -1.97 3.07 -1.85
N PRO A 74 -3.07 3.45 -1.15
CA PRO A 74 -3.78 2.54 -0.27
C PRO A 74 -4.37 1.36 -1.05
N HIS A 75 -4.26 0.15 -0.47
CA HIS A 75 -4.71 -1.12 -1.05
C HIS A 75 -4.31 -1.34 -2.53
N ASN A 76 -3.26 -0.65 -3.03
CA ASN A 76 -2.87 -0.64 -4.44
C ASN A 76 -4.05 -0.34 -5.39
N ARG A 77 -4.97 0.54 -4.97
CA ARG A 77 -6.17 0.90 -5.75
C ARG A 77 -5.85 1.65 -7.05
N GLN A 78 -4.71 2.36 -7.07
CA GLN A 78 -4.29 3.17 -8.23
C GLN A 78 -5.42 4.12 -8.68
N PRO A 79 -5.87 5.03 -7.78
CA PRO A 79 -7.12 5.79 -7.91
C PRO A 79 -6.95 7.03 -8.80
N TRP A 80 -6.36 6.89 -9.96
CA TRP A 80 -6.01 7.99 -10.86
C TRP A 80 -6.43 7.74 -12.30
N ILE A 81 -6.88 8.81 -12.92
CA ILE A 81 -7.15 8.96 -14.35
C ILE A 81 -6.35 10.17 -14.82
N ALA A 82 -5.71 10.09 -15.98
CA ALA A 82 -4.97 11.20 -16.59
C ALA A 82 -5.66 11.67 -17.86
N ASP A 83 -5.99 12.97 -17.92
CA ASP A 83 -6.54 13.61 -19.11
C ASP A 83 -5.42 14.42 -19.80
N LEU A 84 -5.11 14.05 -21.04
CA LEU A 84 -4.08 14.67 -21.88
C LEU A 84 -4.67 15.48 -23.05
N ARG A 85 -5.99 15.70 -23.12
CA ARG A 85 -6.65 16.37 -24.25
C ARG A 85 -6.25 17.84 -24.37
N GLU A 86 -5.87 18.50 -23.27
CA GLU A 86 -5.27 19.82 -23.31
C GLU A 86 -3.77 19.71 -23.62
N PRO A 87 -3.28 20.29 -24.75
CA PRO A 87 -1.87 20.22 -25.12
C PRO A 87 -0.97 20.83 -24.04
N GLY A 88 0.16 20.17 -23.76
CA GLY A 88 1.16 20.64 -22.81
C GLY A 88 0.77 20.50 -21.33
N ARG A 89 -0.39 19.93 -21.01
CA ARG A 89 -0.87 19.74 -19.64
C ARG A 89 -1.24 18.29 -19.36
N ILE A 90 -1.24 17.95 -18.08
CA ILE A 90 -1.80 16.71 -17.54
C ILE A 90 -2.82 17.12 -16.47
N HIS A 91 -4.08 16.77 -16.66
CA HIS A 91 -5.06 16.85 -15.59
C HIS A 91 -5.15 15.48 -14.92
N LEU A 92 -4.77 15.42 -13.64
CA LEU A 92 -4.89 14.21 -12.83
C LEU A 92 -6.23 14.22 -12.11
N LEU A 93 -7.07 13.24 -12.37
CA LEU A 93 -8.39 13.09 -11.77
C LEU A 93 -8.40 11.93 -10.79
N CYS A 94 -9.24 12.02 -9.76
CA CYS A 94 -9.55 10.91 -8.86
C CYS A 94 -10.56 9.96 -9.52
N ASP A 95 -10.22 8.68 -9.60
CA ASP A 95 -11.09 7.61 -10.08
C ASP A 95 -12.05 7.18 -8.95
N GLY A 96 -13.32 7.56 -9.09
CA GLY A 96 -14.36 7.30 -8.09
C GLY A 96 -14.67 5.82 -7.87
N GLU A 97 -14.40 4.94 -8.85
CA GLU A 97 -14.60 3.50 -8.72
C GLU A 97 -13.50 2.82 -7.88
N ARG A 98 -12.46 3.58 -7.54
CA ARG A 98 -11.28 3.09 -6.83
C ARG A 98 -11.12 3.69 -5.44
N LEU A 99 -12.16 4.28 -4.92
CA LEU A 99 -12.22 4.75 -3.53
C LEU A 99 -12.29 3.58 -2.55
N LEU A 100 -12.16 3.89 -1.27
CA LEU A 100 -12.19 2.97 -0.14
C LEU A 100 -13.16 3.50 0.91
N PRO A 101 -14.48 3.43 0.67
CA PRO A 101 -15.48 4.10 1.51
C PRO A 101 -15.50 3.63 2.98
N GLU A 102 -15.02 2.41 3.27
CA GLU A 102 -15.01 1.86 4.61
C GLU A 102 -13.69 2.12 5.36
N THR A 103 -12.55 1.96 4.70
CA THR A 103 -11.22 2.15 5.32
C THR A 103 -10.66 3.56 5.16
N ASP A 104 -11.14 4.33 4.17
CA ASP A 104 -10.78 5.74 3.91
C ASP A 104 -12.02 6.59 3.58
N PRO A 105 -12.99 6.69 4.50
CA PRO A 105 -14.34 7.25 4.22
C PRO A 105 -14.30 8.68 3.71
N PHE A 106 -13.24 9.41 3.98
CA PHE A 106 -13.07 10.80 3.53
C PHE A 106 -12.10 10.95 2.36
N GLY A 107 -11.51 9.86 1.85
CA GLY A 107 -10.59 9.86 0.72
C GLY A 107 -9.24 10.53 1.01
N ARG A 108 -8.84 10.65 2.29
CA ARG A 108 -7.57 11.27 2.68
C ARG A 108 -6.37 10.47 2.22
N GLN A 109 -6.38 9.16 2.46
CA GLN A 109 -5.28 8.27 2.04
C GLN A 109 -5.23 8.15 0.50
N ILE A 110 -6.39 8.17 -0.16
CA ILE A 110 -6.50 8.26 -1.63
C ILE A 110 -5.78 9.50 -2.16
N LEU A 111 -6.02 10.68 -1.56
CA LEU A 111 -5.35 11.92 -1.98
C LEU A 111 -3.85 11.92 -1.69
N ILE A 112 -3.42 11.32 -0.57
CA ILE A 112 -1.98 11.08 -0.31
C ILE A 112 -1.37 10.22 -1.43
N GLY A 113 -2.07 9.18 -1.88
CA GLY A 113 -1.66 8.38 -3.04
C GLY A 113 -1.55 9.20 -4.33
N CYS A 114 -2.51 10.10 -4.59
CA CYS A 114 -2.44 11.03 -5.72
C CYS A 114 -1.26 12.01 -5.60
N GLY A 115 -0.97 12.50 -4.40
CA GLY A 115 0.21 13.33 -4.13
C GLY A 115 1.52 12.59 -4.43
N ALA A 116 1.61 11.32 -4.03
CA ALA A 116 2.77 10.49 -4.35
C ALA A 116 2.91 10.28 -5.88
N PHE A 117 1.81 10.09 -6.60
CA PHE A 117 1.82 10.02 -8.07
C PHE A 117 2.38 11.30 -8.69
N ILE A 118 1.88 12.46 -8.25
CA ILE A 118 2.31 13.78 -8.74
C ILE A 118 3.82 13.93 -8.55
N GLU A 119 4.34 13.60 -7.37
CA GLU A 119 5.75 13.79 -7.09
C GLU A 119 6.65 12.90 -7.95
N LEU A 120 6.29 11.64 -8.16
CA LEU A 120 7.06 10.77 -9.07
C LEU A 120 7.03 11.29 -10.51
N ALA A 121 5.90 11.84 -10.96
CA ALA A 121 5.78 12.47 -12.29
C ALA A 121 6.64 13.74 -12.40
N VAL A 122 6.71 14.56 -11.35
CA VAL A 122 7.58 15.76 -11.27
C VAL A 122 9.05 15.37 -11.33
N ILE A 123 9.48 14.37 -10.55
CA ILE A 123 10.87 13.85 -10.58
C ILE A 123 11.21 13.31 -11.97
N ALA A 124 10.28 12.61 -12.62
CA ALA A 124 10.48 12.12 -13.99
C ALA A 124 10.62 13.27 -15.02
N ALA A 125 9.84 14.34 -14.89
CA ALA A 125 9.99 15.51 -15.75
C ALA A 125 11.37 16.18 -15.57
N ALA A 126 11.83 16.30 -14.32
CA ALA A 126 13.15 16.86 -14.00
C ALA A 126 14.29 16.02 -14.58
N GLU A 127 14.16 14.68 -14.68
CA GLU A 127 15.13 13.82 -15.36
C GLU A 127 15.31 14.20 -16.83
N ARG A 128 14.26 14.73 -17.46
CA ARG A 128 14.31 15.26 -18.85
C ARG A 128 14.51 16.77 -18.92
N GLY A 129 14.90 17.41 -17.80
CA GLY A 129 15.24 18.82 -17.74
C GLY A 129 14.02 19.77 -17.72
N HIS A 130 12.85 19.29 -17.37
CA HIS A 130 11.63 20.09 -17.29
C HIS A 130 11.20 20.33 -15.84
N ALA A 131 11.09 21.60 -15.43
CA ALA A 131 10.35 21.97 -14.22
C ALA A 131 8.86 21.76 -14.45
N VAL A 132 8.11 21.47 -13.38
CA VAL A 132 6.66 21.27 -13.46
C VAL A 132 5.96 22.21 -12.49
N THR A 133 5.06 23.04 -13.01
CA THR A 133 4.09 23.75 -12.18
C THR A 133 2.95 22.80 -11.82
N VAL A 134 2.75 22.58 -10.53
CA VAL A 134 1.64 21.78 -10.00
C VAL A 134 0.58 22.73 -9.46
N THR A 135 -0.60 22.72 -10.05
CA THR A 135 -1.77 23.49 -9.58
C THR A 135 -2.74 22.52 -8.90
N PRO A 136 -2.77 22.43 -7.56
CA PRO A 136 -3.70 21.57 -6.85
C PRO A 136 -5.13 22.10 -6.99
N PHE A 137 -6.08 21.21 -7.21
CA PHE A 137 -7.52 21.48 -7.27
C PHE A 137 -7.87 22.73 -8.11
N PRO A 138 -7.57 22.76 -9.41
CA PRO A 138 -7.75 23.97 -10.24
C PRO A 138 -9.21 24.44 -10.33
N GLN A 139 -10.18 23.59 -9.98
CA GLN A 139 -11.61 23.89 -9.93
C GLN A 139 -12.12 24.17 -8.50
N GLY A 140 -11.20 24.33 -7.53
CA GLY A 140 -11.50 24.42 -6.10
C GLY A 140 -11.40 23.07 -5.39
N ALA A 141 -10.88 23.08 -4.16
CA ALA A 141 -10.74 21.88 -3.35
C ALA A 141 -12.12 21.44 -2.84
N PRO A 142 -12.44 20.12 -2.93
CA PRO A 142 -13.69 19.62 -2.39
C PRO A 142 -13.71 19.70 -0.85
N ALA A 143 -14.90 19.62 -0.25
CA ALA A 143 -15.05 19.63 1.20
C ALA A 143 -14.21 18.54 1.86
N ALA A 144 -13.75 18.78 3.10
CA ALA A 144 -12.80 17.91 3.80
C ALA A 144 -13.29 16.45 3.98
N ARG A 145 -14.59 16.22 3.96
CA ARG A 145 -15.20 14.90 4.14
C ARG A 145 -15.87 14.35 2.87
N SER A 146 -15.51 14.89 1.71
CA SER A 146 -16.07 14.45 0.42
C SER A 146 -14.97 14.45 -0.64
N LEU A 147 -14.90 13.38 -1.43
CA LEU A 147 -14.04 13.28 -2.61
C LEU A 147 -14.88 12.80 -3.78
N PRO A 148 -15.56 13.71 -4.49
CA PRO A 148 -16.41 13.35 -5.63
C PRO A 148 -15.62 12.66 -6.73
N ALA A 149 -16.25 11.69 -7.39
CA ALA A 149 -15.69 11.04 -8.57
C ALA A 149 -15.36 12.06 -9.65
N GLY A 150 -14.23 11.87 -10.32
CA GLY A 150 -13.79 12.78 -11.39
C GLY A 150 -13.25 14.13 -10.90
N THR A 151 -13.06 14.35 -9.58
CA THR A 151 -12.38 15.54 -9.07
C THR A 151 -11.01 15.67 -9.73
N VAL A 152 -10.73 16.83 -10.36
CA VAL A 152 -9.38 17.17 -10.84
C VAL A 152 -8.52 17.51 -9.62
N VAL A 153 -7.69 16.55 -9.18
CA VAL A 153 -6.86 16.71 -7.99
C VAL A 153 -5.65 17.60 -8.23
N ALA A 154 -5.15 17.63 -9.46
CA ALA A 154 -4.09 18.57 -9.85
C ALA A 154 -4.01 18.73 -11.37
N THR A 155 -3.52 19.90 -11.80
CA THR A 155 -3.01 20.11 -13.16
C THR A 155 -1.49 20.22 -13.11
N LEU A 156 -0.79 19.42 -13.90
CA LEU A 156 0.66 19.46 -14.06
C LEU A 156 0.98 20.14 -15.40
N THR A 157 1.76 21.21 -15.36
CA THR A 157 2.20 21.94 -16.55
C THR A 157 3.73 21.90 -16.61
N PRO A 158 4.34 21.07 -17.47
CA PRO A 158 5.77 21.07 -17.72
C PRO A 158 6.22 22.40 -18.32
N GLY A 159 7.31 22.94 -17.80
CA GLY A 159 8.01 24.10 -18.38
C GLY A 159 8.87 23.73 -19.59
N PRO A 160 9.60 24.69 -20.16
CA PRO A 160 10.51 24.42 -21.28
C PRO A 160 11.66 23.48 -20.91
N ALA A 161 12.29 22.90 -21.92
CA ALA A 161 13.49 22.10 -21.72
C ALA A 161 14.61 22.96 -21.11
N GLY A 162 15.40 22.39 -20.19
CA GLY A 162 16.45 23.09 -19.45
C GLY A 162 15.95 23.92 -18.25
N SER A 163 14.66 23.88 -17.93
CA SER A 163 14.09 24.63 -16.80
C SER A 163 14.32 24.01 -15.42
N ALA A 164 14.77 22.75 -15.37
CA ALA A 164 15.12 22.07 -14.10
C ALA A 164 16.39 21.22 -14.23
N PRO A 165 17.19 21.13 -13.16
CA PRO A 165 18.24 20.12 -13.07
C PRO A 165 17.62 18.72 -12.87
N ARG A 166 18.38 17.67 -13.21
CA ARG A 166 17.98 16.29 -12.90
C ARG A 166 17.82 16.08 -11.42
N ASP A 167 16.79 15.34 -11.04
CA ASP A 167 16.56 14.98 -9.61
C ASP A 167 17.36 13.71 -9.27
N PRO A 168 18.24 13.77 -8.23
CA PRO A 168 19.07 12.62 -7.84
C PRO A 168 18.27 11.41 -7.37
N LEU A 169 16.97 11.58 -7.04
CA LEU A 169 16.11 10.51 -6.59
C LEU A 169 15.44 9.73 -7.75
N PHE A 170 15.58 10.18 -9.00
CA PHE A 170 14.95 9.54 -10.15
C PHE A 170 15.25 8.03 -10.22
N GLY A 171 16.52 7.66 -10.10
CA GLY A 171 16.95 6.24 -10.15
C GLY A 171 16.42 5.38 -9.00
N ALA A 172 15.88 5.98 -7.95
CA ALA A 172 15.26 5.25 -6.84
C ALA A 172 13.80 4.88 -7.13
N ILE A 173 13.11 5.50 -8.09
CA ILE A 173 11.69 5.27 -8.38
C ILE A 173 11.42 3.79 -8.68
N VAL A 174 12.14 3.20 -9.60
CA VAL A 174 11.94 1.80 -10.03
C VAL A 174 12.44 0.77 -9.02
N ARG A 175 13.26 1.19 -8.05
CA ARG A 175 13.77 0.33 -6.96
C ARG A 175 12.91 0.40 -5.69
N ARG A 176 12.07 1.42 -5.56
CA ARG A 176 11.23 1.67 -4.39
C ARG A 176 10.10 0.64 -4.28
N HIS A 177 10.13 -0.18 -3.26
CA HIS A 177 9.07 -1.12 -2.93
C HIS A 177 8.71 -1.00 -1.44
N SER A 178 7.48 -1.38 -1.06
CA SER A 178 7.09 -1.47 0.35
C SER A 178 7.37 -2.88 0.85
N ALA A 179 8.35 -3.02 1.73
CA ALA A 179 8.74 -4.32 2.26
C ALA A 179 7.81 -4.75 3.41
N LYS A 180 7.04 -5.81 3.17
CA LYS A 180 6.06 -6.35 4.12
C LYS A 180 6.57 -7.58 4.89
N THR A 181 7.88 -7.80 4.90
CA THR A 181 8.55 -8.86 5.64
C THR A 181 9.02 -8.37 7.01
N ALA A 182 9.56 -9.26 7.85
CA ALA A 182 10.24 -8.84 9.07
C ALA A 182 11.45 -7.96 8.74
N TYR A 183 11.79 -7.03 9.64
CA TYR A 183 12.98 -6.19 9.53
C TYR A 183 14.03 -6.63 10.57
N ALA A 184 15.30 -6.39 10.27
CA ALA A 184 16.39 -6.64 11.20
C ALA A 184 16.19 -5.84 12.50
N VAL A 185 16.45 -6.51 13.63
CA VAL A 185 16.37 -5.90 14.96
C VAL A 185 17.73 -5.32 15.34
N GLY A 186 17.74 -4.19 16.03
CA GLY A 186 18.97 -3.59 16.59
C GLY A 186 19.87 -2.86 15.58
N ARG A 187 19.48 -2.79 14.30
CA ARG A 187 20.24 -2.01 13.31
C ARG A 187 19.73 -0.57 13.28
N PRO A 188 20.55 0.44 13.62
CA PRO A 188 20.13 1.83 13.68
C PRO A 188 19.89 2.41 12.28
N LEU A 189 19.05 3.45 12.21
CA LEU A 189 18.87 4.27 11.01
C LEU A 189 20.05 5.24 10.85
N PRO A 190 20.44 5.57 9.61
CA PRO A 190 21.42 6.65 9.37
C PRO A 190 20.85 7.99 9.84
N GLU A 191 21.60 8.72 10.67
CA GLU A 191 21.20 10.03 11.20
C GLU A 191 20.92 11.04 10.07
N ALA A 192 21.78 11.05 9.05
CA ALA A 192 21.61 11.89 7.87
C ALA A 192 20.28 11.66 7.16
N LEU A 193 19.76 10.42 7.17
CA LEU A 193 18.47 10.10 6.57
C LEU A 193 17.31 10.70 7.37
N ALA A 194 17.35 10.64 8.70
CA ALA A 194 16.32 11.24 9.54
C ALA A 194 16.26 12.77 9.34
N SER A 195 17.42 13.42 9.26
CA SER A 195 17.52 14.87 8.96
C SER A 195 16.97 15.20 7.55
N ALA A 196 17.28 14.38 6.54
CA ALA A 196 16.78 14.56 5.19
C ALA A 196 15.25 14.39 5.09
N TRP A 197 14.66 13.50 5.89
CA TRP A 197 13.20 13.35 5.99
C TRP A 197 12.52 14.59 6.57
N VAL A 198 13.07 15.15 7.65
CA VAL A 198 12.56 16.37 8.28
C VAL A 198 12.63 17.55 7.31
N GLU A 199 13.77 17.73 6.64
CA GLU A 199 13.95 18.80 5.66
C GLU A 199 13.01 18.65 4.45
N THR A 200 12.79 17.43 3.99
CA THR A 200 11.81 17.14 2.92
C THR A 200 10.41 17.57 3.35
N ALA A 201 9.96 17.18 4.54
CA ALA A 201 8.65 17.57 5.04
C ALA A 201 8.51 19.10 5.14
N ARG A 202 9.53 19.78 5.68
CA ARG A 202 9.55 21.23 5.82
C ARG A 202 9.37 21.97 4.47
N ARG A 203 9.99 21.48 3.40
CA ARG A 203 9.83 22.03 2.02
C ARG A 203 8.41 21.93 1.50
N HIS A 204 7.63 20.97 2.00
CA HIS A 204 6.22 20.77 1.68
C HIS A 204 5.26 21.41 2.72
N GLY A 205 5.77 22.24 3.64
CA GLY A 205 4.95 22.86 4.69
C GLY A 205 4.43 21.90 5.74
N LEU A 206 5.15 20.78 5.95
CA LEU A 206 4.79 19.70 6.86
C LEU A 206 5.81 19.53 7.98
N GLN A 207 5.41 18.78 9.01
CA GLN A 207 6.28 18.30 10.07
C GLN A 207 6.58 16.81 9.85
N ALA A 208 7.77 16.39 10.25
CA ALA A 208 8.16 14.99 10.25
C ALA A 208 9.09 14.70 11.42
N GLY A 209 9.19 13.43 11.78
CA GLY A 209 10.17 12.94 12.72
C GLY A 209 10.35 11.44 12.61
N ALA A 210 11.45 10.94 13.19
CA ALA A 210 11.71 9.52 13.35
C ALA A 210 11.61 9.16 14.84
N VAL A 211 10.91 8.07 15.14
CA VAL A 211 10.78 7.51 16.49
C VAL A 211 11.62 6.24 16.55
N THR A 212 12.73 6.30 17.29
CA THR A 212 13.67 5.17 17.46
C THR A 212 13.90 4.81 18.93
N ALA A 213 13.53 5.70 19.87
CA ALA A 213 13.66 5.45 21.31
C ALA A 213 12.70 4.33 21.76
N SER A 214 13.15 3.47 22.67
CA SER A 214 12.53 2.20 23.03
C SER A 214 11.07 2.32 23.47
N GLU A 215 10.76 3.24 24.36
CA GLU A 215 9.41 3.40 24.94
C GLU A 215 8.40 3.96 23.93
N PRO A 216 8.65 5.10 23.24
CA PRO A 216 7.75 5.59 22.20
C PRO A 216 7.58 4.60 21.06
N LEU A 217 8.64 3.87 20.69
CA LEU A 217 8.61 2.84 19.67
C LEU A 217 7.68 1.67 20.06
N ALA A 218 7.77 1.20 21.30
CA ALA A 218 6.89 0.15 21.83
C ALA A 218 5.42 0.61 21.86
N THR A 219 5.19 1.87 22.22
CA THR A 219 3.85 2.48 22.20
C THR A 219 3.25 2.47 20.78
N LEU A 220 3.99 2.93 19.78
CA LEU A 220 3.51 2.93 18.38
C LEU A 220 3.27 1.51 17.86
N ARG A 221 4.14 0.54 18.17
CA ARG A 221 3.92 -0.87 17.82
C ARG A 221 2.61 -1.42 18.39
N ARG A 222 2.36 -1.16 19.66
CA ARG A 222 1.11 -1.58 20.32
C ARG A 222 -0.12 -0.94 19.66
N VAL A 223 -0.08 0.36 19.41
CA VAL A 223 -1.21 1.10 18.81
C VAL A 223 -1.46 0.66 17.36
N THR A 224 -0.42 0.45 16.57
CA THR A 224 -0.58 -0.02 15.18
C THR A 224 -1.10 -1.46 15.12
N ARG A 225 -0.69 -2.33 16.07
CA ARG A 225 -1.24 -3.67 16.22
C ARG A 225 -2.73 -3.66 16.58
N GLU A 226 -3.11 -2.85 17.57
CA GLU A 226 -4.51 -2.66 17.97
C GLU A 226 -5.37 -2.16 16.81
N ALA A 227 -4.87 -1.18 16.06
CA ALA A 227 -5.54 -0.65 14.88
C ALA A 227 -5.77 -1.72 13.79
N TYR A 228 -4.78 -2.58 13.55
CA TYR A 228 -4.91 -3.67 12.60
C TYR A 228 -5.95 -4.71 13.05
N GLU A 229 -5.99 -5.02 14.36
CA GLU A 229 -7.02 -5.89 14.92
C GLU A 229 -8.42 -5.28 14.73
N ILE A 230 -8.59 -3.98 15.02
CA ILE A 230 -9.88 -3.28 14.86
C ILE A 230 -10.32 -3.30 13.40
N GLU A 231 -9.44 -3.01 12.45
CA GLU A 231 -9.74 -3.10 11.00
C GLU A 231 -10.17 -4.53 10.62
N ALA A 232 -9.50 -5.56 11.16
CA ALA A 232 -9.76 -6.95 10.84
C ALA A 232 -11.12 -7.45 11.39
N VAL A 233 -11.53 -7.03 12.58
CA VAL A 233 -12.80 -7.48 13.19
C VAL A 233 -13.99 -6.58 12.86
N THR A 234 -13.79 -5.45 12.21
CA THR A 234 -14.87 -4.58 11.73
C THR A 234 -15.39 -5.11 10.39
N PRO A 235 -16.63 -5.59 10.29
CA PRO A 235 -17.09 -6.29 9.08
C PRO A 235 -16.99 -5.46 7.81
N ALA A 236 -17.31 -4.18 7.85
CA ALA A 236 -17.30 -3.31 6.68
C ALA A 236 -15.87 -3.16 6.11
N THR A 237 -14.89 -2.82 6.95
CA THR A 237 -13.49 -2.61 6.55
C THR A 237 -12.81 -3.91 6.12
N TRP A 238 -13.11 -5.03 6.82
CA TRP A 238 -12.59 -6.34 6.43
C TRP A 238 -13.12 -6.75 5.05
N LEU A 239 -14.44 -6.68 4.83
CA LEU A 239 -15.06 -7.08 3.57
C LEU A 239 -14.63 -6.19 2.41
N GLU A 240 -14.40 -4.89 2.63
CA GLU A 240 -13.79 -4.02 1.62
C GLU A 240 -12.40 -4.54 1.21
N SER A 241 -11.54 -4.81 2.18
CA SER A 241 -10.19 -5.35 1.95
C SER A 241 -10.24 -6.76 1.32
N ALA A 242 -11.16 -7.62 1.75
CA ALA A 242 -11.34 -8.97 1.23
C ALA A 242 -11.71 -8.98 -0.26
N ARG A 243 -12.61 -8.09 -0.69
CA ARG A 243 -12.98 -7.93 -2.13
C ARG A 243 -11.81 -7.48 -3.00
N LEU A 244 -10.78 -6.90 -2.40
CA LEU A 244 -9.56 -6.45 -3.07
C LEU A 244 -8.44 -7.48 -3.03
N MET A 245 -8.59 -8.61 -2.35
CA MET A 245 -7.60 -9.68 -2.35
C MET A 245 -7.56 -10.35 -3.73
N ARG A 246 -6.38 -10.41 -4.32
CA ARG A 246 -6.12 -11.07 -5.62
C ARG A 246 -5.33 -12.34 -5.34
N ILE A 247 -6.02 -13.47 -5.29
CA ILE A 247 -5.43 -14.75 -4.91
C ILE A 247 -4.99 -15.51 -6.16
N GLY A 248 -3.69 -15.75 -6.24
CA GLY A 248 -3.06 -16.49 -7.35
C GLY A 248 -2.74 -15.63 -8.57
N PRO A 249 -1.94 -16.19 -9.50
CA PRO A 249 -1.39 -15.46 -10.63
C PRO A 249 -2.44 -14.91 -11.59
N ASP A 250 -3.51 -15.65 -11.85
CA ASP A 250 -4.53 -15.26 -12.82
C ASP A 250 -5.33 -14.04 -12.34
N ALA A 251 -5.77 -14.04 -11.06
CA ALA A 251 -6.46 -12.89 -10.49
C ALA A 251 -5.54 -11.65 -10.44
N ILE A 252 -4.26 -11.84 -10.11
CA ILE A 252 -3.27 -10.76 -10.09
C ILE A 252 -3.03 -10.20 -11.50
N ALA A 253 -2.91 -11.05 -12.52
CA ALA A 253 -2.67 -10.63 -13.90
C ALA A 253 -3.89 -9.90 -14.50
N THR A 254 -5.10 -10.34 -14.15
CA THR A 254 -6.36 -9.78 -14.65
C THR A 254 -6.62 -8.39 -14.07
N HIS A 255 -6.51 -8.23 -12.74
CA HIS A 255 -6.91 -6.99 -12.07
C HIS A 255 -5.79 -5.97 -11.97
N ARG A 256 -4.54 -6.41 -11.75
CA ARG A 256 -3.33 -5.58 -11.61
C ARG A 256 -3.45 -4.48 -10.55
N ASP A 257 -4.38 -4.65 -9.63
CA ASP A 257 -4.63 -3.77 -8.48
C ASP A 257 -4.85 -4.62 -7.21
N GLY A 258 -5.18 -3.97 -6.10
CA GLY A 258 -5.58 -4.66 -4.88
C GLY A 258 -4.42 -5.30 -4.12
N ILE A 259 -4.78 -6.21 -3.22
CA ILE A 259 -3.88 -6.90 -2.29
C ILE A 259 -3.48 -8.25 -2.91
N SER A 260 -2.28 -8.32 -3.45
CA SER A 260 -1.78 -9.56 -4.10
C SER A 260 -1.42 -10.64 -3.09
N MET A 261 -2.00 -11.82 -3.24
CA MET A 261 -1.75 -13.02 -2.42
C MET A 261 -1.21 -14.14 -3.32
N SER A 262 0.11 -14.12 -3.53
CA SER A 262 0.81 -15.04 -4.46
C SER A 262 1.33 -16.32 -3.78
N SER A 263 1.29 -16.42 -2.45
CA SER A 263 1.80 -17.58 -1.71
C SER A 263 1.14 -18.89 -2.16
N PRO A 264 1.92 -19.93 -2.51
CA PRO A 264 1.38 -21.24 -2.88
C PRO A 264 0.48 -21.83 -1.77
N MET A 265 0.84 -21.64 -0.51
CA MET A 265 0.05 -22.11 0.63
C MET A 265 -1.34 -21.46 0.66
N ILE A 266 -1.43 -20.15 0.50
CA ILE A 266 -2.72 -19.43 0.49
C ILE A 266 -3.59 -19.88 -0.67
N ARG A 267 -2.99 -20.12 -1.85
CA ARG A 267 -3.71 -20.66 -3.01
C ARG A 267 -4.33 -22.03 -2.73
N VAL A 268 -3.58 -22.94 -2.11
CA VAL A 268 -4.07 -24.27 -1.75
C VAL A 268 -5.19 -24.16 -0.71
N LEU A 269 -5.00 -23.36 0.34
CA LEU A 269 -6.00 -23.17 1.38
C LEU A 269 -7.30 -22.57 0.81
N HIS A 270 -7.19 -21.61 -0.10
CA HIS A 270 -8.34 -21.01 -0.78
C HIS A 270 -9.05 -22.03 -1.69
N ALA A 271 -8.31 -22.76 -2.53
CA ALA A 271 -8.87 -23.79 -3.42
C ALA A 271 -9.55 -24.93 -2.68
N THR A 272 -9.12 -25.25 -1.45
CA THR A 272 -9.73 -26.29 -0.60
C THR A 272 -10.83 -25.76 0.32
N GLY A 273 -11.17 -24.48 0.26
CA GLY A 273 -12.17 -23.84 1.14
C GLY A 273 -11.73 -23.70 2.61
N LEU A 274 -10.44 -23.89 2.91
CA LEU A 274 -9.87 -23.70 4.26
C LEU A 274 -9.48 -22.24 4.54
N PHE A 275 -9.46 -21.42 3.52
CA PHE A 275 -9.31 -19.96 3.60
C PHE A 275 -10.36 -19.29 2.73
N ASP A 276 -11.35 -18.68 3.37
CA ASP A 276 -12.31 -17.80 2.72
C ASP A 276 -11.99 -16.34 3.13
N PRO A 277 -11.54 -15.49 2.19
CA PRO A 277 -11.28 -14.08 2.50
C PRO A 277 -12.54 -13.32 2.97
N MET A 278 -13.74 -13.80 2.61
CA MET A 278 -15.01 -13.18 3.03
C MET A 278 -15.45 -13.56 4.45
N GLU A 279 -14.77 -14.51 5.10
CA GLU A 279 -15.00 -14.83 6.52
C GLU A 279 -14.42 -13.70 7.39
N VAL A 280 -15.31 -12.94 8.05
CA VAL A 280 -14.90 -11.86 8.95
C VAL A 280 -14.25 -12.44 10.21
N PRO A 281 -13.00 -12.06 10.54
CA PRO A 281 -12.32 -12.55 11.75
C PRO A 281 -13.07 -12.11 13.02
N GLN A 282 -13.10 -12.99 14.02
CA GLN A 282 -13.81 -12.72 15.29
C GLN A 282 -12.87 -12.84 16.47
N ARG A 283 -13.04 -11.96 17.46
CA ARG A 283 -12.28 -12.00 18.71
C ARG A 283 -12.48 -13.33 19.42
N GLY A 284 -11.40 -13.89 19.94
CA GLY A 284 -11.39 -15.20 20.61
C GLY A 284 -11.40 -16.41 19.67
N GLN A 285 -11.48 -16.23 18.36
CA GLN A 285 -11.48 -17.31 17.38
C GLN A 285 -10.14 -17.49 16.67
N SER A 286 -9.93 -18.67 16.09
CA SER A 286 -8.71 -18.99 15.33
C SER A 286 -8.57 -18.17 14.04
N SER A 287 -9.66 -17.65 13.47
CA SER A 287 -9.64 -16.76 12.33
C SER A 287 -8.85 -15.48 12.62
N LEU A 288 -9.19 -14.77 13.71
CA LEU A 288 -8.45 -13.57 14.10
C LEU A 288 -7.00 -13.92 14.49
N LYS A 289 -6.78 -15.03 15.20
CA LYS A 289 -5.40 -15.44 15.55
C LYS A 289 -4.53 -15.56 14.30
N ARG A 290 -5.01 -16.18 13.23
CA ARG A 290 -4.25 -16.32 11.96
C ARG A 290 -3.93 -14.96 11.33
N VAL A 291 -4.89 -14.02 11.36
CA VAL A 291 -4.69 -12.66 10.88
C VAL A 291 -3.63 -11.93 11.69
N MET A 292 -3.67 -12.06 13.03
CA MET A 292 -2.68 -11.44 13.93
C MET A 292 -1.30 -12.09 13.85
N ASP A 293 -1.22 -13.40 13.61
CA ASP A 293 0.05 -14.08 13.33
C ASP A 293 0.72 -13.52 12.05
N HIS A 294 -0.09 -13.12 11.04
CA HIS A 294 0.42 -12.44 9.85
C HIS A 294 0.94 -11.02 10.15
N TRP A 295 0.47 -10.37 11.21
CA TRP A 295 0.95 -9.06 11.64
C TRP A 295 2.32 -9.11 12.33
N ALA A 296 2.69 -10.20 12.98
CA ALA A 296 3.90 -10.29 13.79
C ALA A 296 5.20 -9.75 13.12
N PRO A 297 5.47 -9.98 11.82
CA PRO A 297 6.61 -9.36 11.13
C PRO A 297 6.61 -7.83 11.15
N TYR A 298 5.44 -7.18 11.27
CA TYR A 298 5.30 -5.73 11.22
C TYR A 298 5.65 -5.06 12.56
N GLU A 299 5.78 -5.81 13.63
CA GLU A 299 6.27 -5.33 14.93
C GLU A 299 7.80 -5.15 14.97
N THR A 300 8.50 -5.57 13.91
CA THR A 300 9.96 -5.45 13.80
C THR A 300 10.37 -4.17 13.08
N GLY A 301 11.63 -3.76 13.23
CA GLY A 301 12.22 -2.61 12.55
C GLY A 301 12.97 -1.67 13.48
N SER A 302 13.66 -0.71 12.89
CA SER A 302 14.54 0.24 13.60
C SER A 302 13.77 1.44 14.17
N GLY A 303 12.56 1.71 13.65
CA GLY A 303 11.76 2.87 14.09
C GLY A 303 10.51 3.09 13.26
N PHE A 304 9.89 4.25 13.52
CA PHE A 304 8.81 4.80 12.70
C PHE A 304 9.20 6.16 12.16
N LEU A 305 8.89 6.40 10.88
CA LEU A 305 8.82 7.73 10.29
C LEU A 305 7.37 8.20 10.32
N TRP A 306 7.13 9.45 10.68
CA TRP A 306 5.82 10.07 10.63
C TRP A 306 5.84 11.40 9.89
N LEU A 307 4.70 11.76 9.29
CA LEU A 307 4.40 13.06 8.68
C LEU A 307 3.14 13.63 9.28
N ALA A 308 3.13 14.93 9.57
CA ALA A 308 1.96 15.65 10.03
C ALA A 308 1.81 17.01 9.32
N SER A 309 0.57 17.43 9.11
CA SER A 309 0.19 18.76 8.64
C SER A 309 -0.45 19.60 9.74
N THR A 310 -0.42 20.92 9.59
CA THR A 310 -1.24 21.84 10.38
C THR A 310 -2.67 21.80 9.81
N GLY A 311 -3.62 21.18 10.51
CA GLY A 311 -4.96 20.92 9.99
C GLY A 311 -5.03 19.69 9.04
N ASN A 312 -6.12 19.58 8.26
CA ASN A 312 -6.40 18.44 7.38
C ASN A 312 -7.07 18.85 6.05
N ALA A 313 -6.65 19.99 5.48
CA ALA A 313 -7.19 20.46 4.20
C ALA A 313 -6.71 19.60 3.03
N ARG A 314 -7.50 19.50 1.96
CA ARG A 314 -7.21 18.71 0.77
C ARG A 314 -5.84 18.99 0.13
N PRO A 315 -5.41 20.26 -0.02
CA PRO A 315 -4.05 20.54 -0.50
C PRO A 315 -2.95 19.98 0.43
N GLN A 316 -3.15 20.00 1.76
CA GLN A 316 -2.20 19.46 2.72
C GLN A 316 -2.09 17.93 2.62
N GLN A 317 -3.21 17.24 2.36
CA GLN A 317 -3.22 15.79 2.11
C GLN A 317 -2.42 15.45 0.84
N LEU A 318 -2.58 16.25 -0.22
CA LEU A 318 -1.84 16.10 -1.47
C LEU A 318 -0.33 16.33 -1.27
N GLU A 319 0.05 17.43 -0.59
CA GLU A 319 1.46 17.73 -0.27
C GLU A 319 2.08 16.66 0.65
N SER A 320 1.29 16.07 1.55
CA SER A 320 1.75 14.95 2.38
C SER A 320 2.12 13.74 1.52
N GLY A 321 1.38 13.46 0.48
CA GLY A 321 1.71 12.40 -0.49
C GLY A 321 2.99 12.69 -1.27
N ARG A 322 3.19 13.94 -1.69
CA ARG A 322 4.41 14.39 -2.37
C ARG A 322 5.64 14.24 -1.47
N ALA A 323 5.57 14.74 -0.24
CA ALA A 323 6.64 14.60 0.73
C ALA A 323 6.93 13.12 1.07
N TYR A 324 5.87 12.31 1.28
CA TYR A 324 6.01 10.89 1.55
C TYR A 324 6.73 10.13 0.42
N ALA A 325 6.40 10.43 -0.85
CA ALA A 325 7.07 9.81 -1.99
C ALA A 325 8.58 10.09 -1.96
N ARG A 326 8.99 11.36 -1.76
CA ARG A 326 10.41 11.72 -1.63
C ARG A 326 11.10 11.04 -0.45
N GLN A 327 10.44 11.00 0.71
CA GLN A 327 10.98 10.34 1.89
C GLN A 327 11.20 8.84 1.65
N HIS A 328 10.28 8.17 0.94
CA HIS A 328 10.44 6.77 0.57
C HIS A 328 11.59 6.57 -0.44
N LEU A 329 11.75 7.48 -1.40
CA LEU A 329 12.89 7.44 -2.35
C LEU A 329 14.23 7.67 -1.65
N LEU A 330 14.31 8.60 -0.68
CA LEU A 330 15.49 8.81 0.16
C LEU A 330 15.85 7.55 0.96
N ALA A 331 14.87 6.91 1.58
CA ALA A 331 15.05 5.64 2.26
C ALA A 331 15.61 4.57 1.30
N THR A 332 14.98 4.41 0.13
CA THR A 332 15.41 3.47 -0.91
C THR A 332 16.85 3.73 -1.37
N ALA A 333 17.21 5.00 -1.57
CA ALA A 333 18.57 5.39 -1.95
C ALA A 333 19.60 5.06 -0.86
N ALA A 334 19.19 5.15 0.41
CA ALA A 334 20.01 4.84 1.58
C ALA A 334 20.01 3.33 1.95
N GLY A 335 19.31 2.47 1.19
CA GLY A 335 19.19 1.05 1.50
C GLY A 335 18.34 0.78 2.75
N VAL A 336 17.42 1.67 3.08
CA VAL A 336 16.46 1.54 4.19
C VAL A 336 15.08 1.24 3.59
N ASP A 337 14.41 0.23 4.15
CA ASP A 337 13.07 -0.16 3.75
C ASP A 337 12.01 0.61 4.53
N MET A 338 10.87 0.84 3.87
CA MET A 338 9.70 1.49 4.48
C MET A 338 8.43 0.66 4.22
N HIS A 339 7.56 0.63 5.24
CA HIS A 339 6.24 0.05 5.13
C HIS A 339 5.22 0.92 5.86
N PRO A 340 4.25 1.55 5.16
CA PRO A 340 3.17 2.29 5.78
C PRO A 340 2.32 1.39 6.68
N LEU A 341 2.08 1.84 7.92
CA LEU A 341 1.15 1.24 8.86
C LEU A 341 0.06 2.28 9.15
N SER A 342 -0.83 2.46 8.16
CA SER A 342 -1.81 3.56 8.15
C SER A 342 -3.16 3.18 8.77
N GLN A 343 -3.33 1.97 9.31
CA GLN A 343 -4.56 1.54 9.96
C GLN A 343 -4.98 2.49 11.08
N ALA A 344 -4.06 2.81 11.99
CA ALA A 344 -4.30 3.73 13.09
C ALA A 344 -4.62 5.18 12.67
N LEU A 345 -4.49 5.49 11.38
CA LEU A 345 -4.82 6.78 10.79
C LEU A 345 -6.12 6.76 9.98
N GLN A 346 -6.84 5.64 9.94
CA GLN A 346 -8.17 5.56 9.33
C GLN A 346 -9.19 6.35 10.16
N GLU A 347 -10.21 6.89 9.50
CA GLU A 347 -11.11 7.87 10.11
C GLU A 347 -12.56 7.34 10.29
N PHE A 348 -12.75 6.01 10.36
CA PHE A 348 -14.04 5.43 10.76
C PHE A 348 -14.15 5.31 12.29
N ASP A 349 -15.37 5.27 12.81
CA ASP A 349 -15.65 5.46 14.24
C ASP A 349 -14.90 4.52 15.18
N ALA A 350 -14.80 3.24 14.85
CA ALA A 350 -14.10 2.26 15.70
C ALA A 350 -12.59 2.53 15.81
N MET A 351 -12.00 3.29 14.88
CA MET A 351 -10.57 3.61 14.85
C MET A 351 -10.20 4.84 15.70
N ARG A 352 -11.19 5.57 16.27
CA ARG A 352 -10.94 6.81 17.02
C ARG A 352 -9.89 6.67 18.12
N GLY A 353 -9.95 5.59 18.92
CA GLY A 353 -8.99 5.35 20.01
C GLY A 353 -7.54 5.27 19.53
N PRO A 354 -7.19 4.37 18.62
CA PRO A 354 -5.86 4.30 18.00
C PRO A 354 -5.44 5.59 17.29
N TYR A 355 -6.35 6.25 16.57
CA TYR A 355 -6.09 7.53 15.91
C TYR A 355 -5.59 8.59 16.89
N GLU A 356 -6.35 8.82 17.98
CA GLU A 356 -5.95 9.77 19.03
C GLU A 356 -4.66 9.32 19.75
N ALA A 357 -4.46 8.02 19.95
CA ALA A 357 -3.27 7.49 20.61
C ALA A 357 -2.00 7.74 19.79
N VAL A 358 -2.04 7.61 18.46
CA VAL A 358 -0.91 7.97 17.57
C VAL A 358 -0.61 9.45 17.67
N HIS A 359 -1.63 10.31 17.59
CA HIS A 359 -1.46 11.76 17.69
C HIS A 359 -0.81 12.16 19.02
N ARG A 360 -1.27 11.61 20.16
CA ARG A 360 -0.67 11.84 21.47
C ARG A 360 0.79 11.35 21.54
N ALA A 361 1.05 10.14 21.04
CA ALA A 361 2.39 9.55 21.06
C ALA A 361 3.42 10.35 20.26
N LEU A 362 2.97 11.08 19.23
CA LEU A 362 3.80 11.92 18.37
C LEU A 362 3.77 13.41 18.76
N GLY A 363 3.05 13.78 19.82
CA GLY A 363 2.93 15.18 20.26
C GLY A 363 2.16 16.08 19.28
N VAL A 364 1.32 15.50 18.42
CA VAL A 364 0.47 16.23 17.48
C VAL A 364 -0.91 16.44 18.12
N ASP A 365 -1.28 17.70 18.35
CA ASP A 365 -2.61 18.05 18.84
C ASP A 365 -3.66 17.85 17.72
N PRO A 366 -4.62 16.92 17.86
CA PRO A 366 -5.61 16.64 16.82
C PRO A 366 -6.51 17.84 16.47
N ALA A 367 -6.62 18.84 17.37
CA ALA A 367 -7.36 20.06 17.10
C ALA A 367 -6.62 21.03 16.16
N ARG A 368 -5.31 20.89 16.03
CA ARG A 368 -4.44 21.81 15.30
C ARG A 368 -3.67 21.16 14.16
N GLY A 369 -3.55 19.84 14.16
CA GLY A 369 -2.78 19.11 13.18
C GLY A 369 -3.29 17.71 12.97
N THR A 370 -2.81 17.08 11.90
CA THR A 370 -3.19 15.70 11.55
C THR A 370 -1.92 14.92 11.19
N VAL A 371 -1.74 13.76 11.84
CA VAL A 371 -0.75 12.79 11.40
C VAL A 371 -1.24 12.20 10.07
N GLN A 372 -0.53 12.51 8.99
CA GLN A 372 -0.92 12.13 7.63
C GLN A 372 -0.37 10.76 7.24
N MET A 373 0.86 10.45 7.67
CA MET A 373 1.52 9.18 7.38
C MET A 373 2.28 8.67 8.61
N LEU A 374 2.23 7.35 8.79
CA LEU A 374 3.04 6.61 9.76
C LEU A 374 3.60 5.38 9.04
N SER A 375 4.92 5.23 9.04
CA SER A 375 5.59 4.12 8.38
C SER A 375 6.63 3.50 9.30
N ARG A 376 6.61 2.19 9.46
CA ARG A 376 7.77 1.51 10.06
C ARG A 376 8.94 1.56 9.07
N VAL A 377 10.14 1.70 9.60
CA VAL A 377 11.39 1.82 8.84
C VAL A 377 12.46 0.91 9.41
N GLY A 378 13.37 0.46 8.55
CA GLY A 378 14.45 -0.45 8.93
C GLY A 378 15.02 -1.19 7.75
N TYR A 379 15.45 -2.43 7.95
CA TYR A 379 16.13 -3.23 6.93
C TYR A 379 15.42 -4.58 6.80
N ALA A 380 14.73 -4.80 5.71
CA ALA A 380 13.98 -6.01 5.46
C ALA A 380 14.89 -7.25 5.44
N THR A 381 14.42 -8.34 6.06
CA THR A 381 15.14 -9.63 6.08
C THR A 381 15.03 -10.40 4.77
N ALA A 382 14.11 -9.99 3.90
CA ALA A 382 13.98 -10.50 2.55
C ALA A 382 13.61 -9.35 1.60
N PRO A 383 14.12 -9.36 0.36
CA PRO A 383 13.88 -8.28 -0.59
C PRO A 383 12.40 -8.15 -0.95
N ALA A 384 11.92 -6.91 -1.04
CA ALA A 384 10.60 -6.61 -1.57
C ALA A 384 10.65 -6.57 -3.11
N GLY A 385 9.66 -7.22 -3.74
CA GLY A 385 9.48 -7.15 -5.19
C GLY A 385 8.49 -6.07 -5.62
N PRO A 386 8.38 -5.82 -6.93
CA PRO A 386 7.41 -4.92 -7.50
C PRO A 386 5.96 -5.41 -7.25
N THR A 387 5.06 -4.48 -6.98
CA THR A 387 3.62 -4.76 -6.89
C THR A 387 2.96 -4.57 -8.26
N PRO A 388 1.84 -5.26 -8.54
CA PRO A 388 1.10 -5.08 -9.79
C PRO A 388 0.77 -3.62 -10.08
N ARG A 389 0.82 -3.25 -11.35
CA ARG A 389 0.43 -1.93 -11.85
C ARG A 389 -0.43 -2.08 -13.10
N ARG A 390 -1.44 -1.22 -13.21
CA ARG A 390 -2.23 -1.05 -14.42
C ARG A 390 -1.34 -0.54 -15.54
N GLU A 391 -1.70 -0.83 -16.79
CA GLU A 391 -1.00 -0.29 -17.96
C GLU A 391 -1.27 1.20 -18.11
N LEU A 392 -0.29 1.95 -18.59
CA LEU A 392 -0.42 3.39 -18.82
C LEU A 392 -1.66 3.73 -19.66
N ALA A 393 -1.92 2.96 -20.71
CA ALA A 393 -3.08 3.17 -21.58
C ALA A 393 -4.42 3.15 -20.84
N THR A 394 -4.52 2.37 -19.75
CA THR A 394 -5.77 2.27 -18.95
C THR A 394 -6.00 3.45 -18.01
N LEU A 395 -5.01 4.32 -17.83
CA LEU A 395 -5.12 5.53 -17.05
C LEU A 395 -5.59 6.72 -17.89
N LEU A 396 -5.39 6.66 -19.19
CA LEU A 396 -5.67 7.79 -20.09
C LEU A 396 -7.15 7.92 -20.31
N ARG A 397 -7.67 9.14 -20.12
CA ARG A 397 -9.02 9.49 -20.53
C ARG A 397 -9.03 9.72 -22.05
N THR A 398 -9.82 8.94 -22.74
CA THR A 398 -10.08 9.06 -24.19
C THR A 398 -11.13 10.12 -24.46
#